data_56a7d89e2cb5b8c88f689016f56c2212
#
_entry.id   56a7d89e2cb5b8c88f689016f56c2212
#
_cell.length_a   1.000
_cell.length_b   1.000
_cell.length_c   1.000
_cell.angle_alpha   90.00
_cell.angle_beta   90.00
_cell.angle_gamma   90.00
#
_symmetry.space_group_name_H-M   'P 1'
#
loop_
_entity.id
_entity.type
_entity.pdbx_description
1 polymer ?
#
loop_
_entity_poly.entity_id
_entity_poly.type
_entity_poly.pdbx_seq_one_letter_code
_entity_poly.pdbx_strand_id
1 'polypeptide(L)'
;GADKVIVVDDPELETYRTEPYAHALAEVINKYKPEIMLVGATAIGRDLGPTVSARVATGLTADCTVLEIGDFPINPIPGREQKHNQLLMTRPAFGGNTIATIACPDHRPQMATVRAGVMQKAEPKAGAKAEVINFDAKLEKNSKYVEIQEVIKSVTETVDIMDAKILVSGGRGVGSAENFKLLEDLAEALGGEVACSRAVTDNGWLPVDRQVGQTGKTVRPQVYFAIGISGAIQHVAGMEESD
;
A
#
# COMPACT_ATOMS: atom_id res chain seq x y z
N GLY A 1 8.54 -1.35 -17.53
CA GLY A 1 7.97 -0.03 -17.43
C GLY A 1 6.60 0.07 -18.07
N ALA A 2 5.95 1.21 -17.89
CA ALA A 2 4.67 1.50 -18.51
C ALA A 2 4.82 1.82 -20.01
N ASP A 3 3.82 1.52 -20.82
CA ASP A 3 3.78 1.89 -22.25
C ASP A 3 3.38 3.36 -22.43
N LYS A 4 2.55 3.88 -21.52
CA LYS A 4 2.09 5.27 -21.47
C LYS A 4 2.18 5.83 -20.06
N VAL A 5 2.52 7.11 -19.96
CA VAL A 5 2.53 7.90 -18.72
C VAL A 5 1.64 9.12 -18.92
N ILE A 6 0.59 9.23 -18.13
CA ILE A 6 -0.28 10.41 -18.11
C ILE A 6 0.21 11.32 -16.98
N VAL A 7 0.59 12.54 -17.32
CA VAL A 7 1.09 13.54 -16.38
C VAL A 7 0.01 14.59 -16.18
N VAL A 8 -0.39 14.80 -14.93
CA VAL A 8 -1.21 15.94 -14.50
C VAL A 8 -0.31 16.79 -13.62
N ASP A 9 0.17 17.89 -14.17
CA ASP A 9 1.07 18.83 -13.48
C ASP A 9 0.33 20.15 -13.27
N ASP A 10 -0.03 20.42 -12.01
CA ASP A 10 -0.78 21.59 -11.60
C ASP A 10 -0.34 22.02 -10.20
N PRO A 11 -0.13 23.33 -9.93
CA PRO A 11 0.24 23.84 -8.59
C PRO A 11 -0.70 23.40 -7.47
N GLU A 12 -1.99 23.17 -7.76
CA GLU A 12 -2.98 22.67 -6.80
C GLU A 12 -2.68 21.24 -6.32
N LEU A 13 -1.81 20.50 -7.01
CA LEU A 13 -1.38 19.16 -6.67
C LEU A 13 -0.02 19.10 -5.94
N GLU A 14 0.61 20.25 -5.61
CA GLU A 14 1.91 20.28 -4.91
C GLU A 14 1.84 19.58 -3.55
N THR A 15 0.77 19.84 -2.81
CA THR A 15 0.51 19.17 -1.52
C THR A 15 -0.79 18.40 -1.59
N TYR A 16 -0.78 17.16 -1.07
CA TYR A 16 -1.94 16.30 -1.14
C TYR A 16 -3.17 16.89 -0.45
N ARG A 17 -4.25 16.94 -1.21
CA ARG A 17 -5.62 17.18 -0.76
C ARG A 17 -6.52 16.23 -1.54
N THR A 18 -7.43 15.56 -0.85
CA THR A 18 -8.27 14.50 -1.42
C THR A 18 -9.05 14.98 -2.66
N GLU A 19 -9.71 16.13 -2.59
CA GLU A 19 -10.59 16.62 -3.65
C GLU A 19 -9.88 16.93 -4.99
N PRO A 20 -8.78 17.72 -5.05
CA PRO A 20 -8.08 17.99 -6.30
C PRO A 20 -7.53 16.71 -6.95
N TYR A 21 -6.94 15.83 -6.14
CA TYR A 21 -6.41 14.56 -6.63
C TYR A 21 -7.50 13.63 -7.14
N ALA A 22 -8.63 13.51 -6.41
CA ALA A 22 -9.75 12.68 -6.83
C ALA A 22 -10.42 13.22 -8.10
N HIS A 23 -10.50 14.55 -8.25
CA HIS A 23 -10.99 15.17 -9.49
C HIS A 23 -10.08 14.84 -10.67
N ALA A 24 -8.77 15.09 -10.52
CA ALA A 24 -7.80 14.82 -11.58
C ALA A 24 -7.87 13.36 -12.06
N LEU A 25 -7.89 12.41 -11.12
CA LEU A 25 -7.99 10.98 -11.47
C LEU A 25 -9.32 10.62 -12.11
N ALA A 26 -10.45 11.19 -11.65
CA ALA A 26 -11.75 10.95 -12.26
C ALA A 26 -11.80 11.45 -13.71
N GLU A 27 -11.23 12.62 -14.00
CA GLU A 27 -11.14 13.15 -15.37
C GLU A 27 -10.28 12.25 -16.27
N VAL A 28 -9.14 11.76 -15.77
CA VAL A 28 -8.30 10.78 -16.48
C VAL A 28 -9.08 9.49 -16.75
N ILE A 29 -9.76 8.94 -15.75
CA ILE A 29 -10.57 7.72 -15.88
C ILE A 29 -11.67 7.93 -16.91
N ASN A 30 -12.41 9.04 -16.85
CA ASN A 30 -13.51 9.34 -17.77
C ASN A 30 -13.03 9.46 -19.21
N LYS A 31 -11.83 9.99 -19.44
CA LYS A 31 -11.25 10.14 -20.78
C LYS A 31 -10.70 8.83 -21.33
N TYR A 32 -9.92 8.10 -20.54
CA TYR A 32 -9.17 6.93 -21.01
C TYR A 32 -9.88 5.60 -20.77
N LYS A 33 -10.90 5.58 -19.89
CA LYS A 33 -11.75 4.42 -19.58
C LYS A 33 -10.96 3.13 -19.35
N PRO A 34 -10.05 3.12 -18.37
CA PRO A 34 -9.26 1.92 -18.08
C PRO A 34 -10.16 0.79 -17.58
N GLU A 35 -9.83 -0.45 -17.93
CA GLU A 35 -10.51 -1.64 -17.42
C GLU A 35 -10.21 -1.87 -15.94
N ILE A 36 -8.96 -1.59 -15.52
CA ILE A 36 -8.46 -1.81 -14.16
C ILE A 36 -7.73 -0.56 -13.69
N MET A 37 -7.90 -0.22 -12.42
CA MET A 37 -7.12 0.82 -11.74
C MET A 37 -6.59 0.31 -10.40
N LEU A 38 -5.28 0.33 -10.24
CA LEU A 38 -4.60 -0.05 -9.02
C LEU A 38 -4.02 1.18 -8.32
N VAL A 39 -4.16 1.23 -7.01
CA VAL A 39 -3.64 2.30 -6.14
C VAL A 39 -2.84 1.65 -5.02
N GLY A 40 -1.65 2.16 -4.69
CA GLY A 40 -0.90 1.68 -3.53
C GLY A 40 -1.67 1.97 -2.23
N ALA A 41 -1.79 0.99 -1.33
CA ALA A 41 -2.48 1.14 -0.04
C ALA A 41 -1.63 1.92 0.99
N THR A 42 -0.98 3.00 0.57
CA THR A 42 -0.35 4.00 1.43
C THR A 42 -1.41 4.82 2.17
N ALA A 43 -1.02 5.67 3.13
CA ALA A 43 -1.95 6.57 3.81
C ALA A 43 -2.77 7.41 2.81
N ILE A 44 -2.11 7.98 1.79
CA ILE A 44 -2.77 8.74 0.72
C ILE A 44 -3.67 7.83 -0.12
N GLY A 45 -3.18 6.66 -0.55
CA GLY A 45 -3.95 5.77 -1.42
C GLY A 45 -5.19 5.17 -0.76
N ARG A 46 -5.17 4.98 0.57
CA ARG A 46 -6.32 4.50 1.36
C ARG A 46 -7.43 5.57 1.49
N ASP A 47 -7.10 6.84 1.36
CA ASP A 47 -8.05 7.94 1.31
C ASP A 47 -8.51 8.21 -0.14
N LEU A 48 -7.57 8.31 -1.06
CA LEU A 48 -7.83 8.67 -2.46
C LEU A 48 -8.58 7.58 -3.24
N GLY A 49 -8.19 6.32 -3.10
CA GLY A 49 -8.79 5.21 -3.86
C GLY A 49 -10.32 5.11 -3.68
N PRO A 50 -10.84 5.01 -2.43
CA PRO A 50 -12.28 4.99 -2.17
C PRO A 50 -13.00 6.24 -2.67
N THR A 51 -12.40 7.43 -2.52
CA THR A 51 -12.98 8.68 -2.99
C THR A 51 -13.14 8.69 -4.51
N VAL A 52 -12.11 8.25 -5.24
CA VAL A 52 -12.18 8.11 -6.72
C VAL A 52 -13.21 7.09 -7.12
N SER A 53 -13.25 5.91 -6.49
CA SER A 53 -14.21 4.85 -6.83
C SER A 53 -15.66 5.31 -6.68
N ALA A 54 -15.96 6.02 -5.59
CA ALA A 54 -17.28 6.61 -5.38
C ALA A 54 -17.62 7.66 -6.44
N ARG A 55 -16.66 8.48 -6.85
CA ARG A 55 -16.84 9.55 -7.85
C ARG A 55 -17.12 9.01 -9.25
N VAL A 56 -16.49 7.89 -9.61
CA VAL A 56 -16.72 7.23 -10.92
C VAL A 56 -17.76 6.10 -10.85
N ALA A 57 -18.46 5.98 -9.73
CA ALA A 57 -19.54 5.03 -9.47
C ALA A 57 -19.13 3.56 -9.73
N THR A 58 -17.98 3.14 -9.21
CA THR A 58 -17.50 1.76 -9.30
C THR A 58 -17.16 1.18 -7.91
N GLY A 59 -16.93 -0.14 -7.85
CA GLY A 59 -16.46 -0.82 -6.63
C GLY A 59 -14.94 -0.75 -6.47
N LEU A 60 -14.48 -0.72 -5.21
CA LEU A 60 -13.07 -0.83 -4.85
C LEU A 60 -12.87 -1.87 -3.76
N THR A 61 -11.91 -2.78 -3.96
CA THR A 61 -11.45 -3.71 -2.93
C THR A 61 -10.20 -3.15 -2.26
N ALA A 62 -10.26 -2.96 -0.95
CA ALA A 62 -9.18 -2.33 -0.20
C ALA A 62 -8.19 -3.35 0.35
N ASP A 63 -6.89 -2.97 0.37
CA ASP A 63 -5.81 -3.67 1.06
C ASP A 63 -5.58 -5.10 0.52
N CYS A 64 -5.57 -5.23 -0.81
CA CYS A 64 -5.36 -6.49 -1.50
C CYS A 64 -3.92 -6.98 -1.34
N THR A 65 -3.79 -8.30 -1.17
CA THR A 65 -2.49 -9.00 -1.09
C THR A 65 -2.21 -9.84 -2.32
N VAL A 66 -3.26 -10.29 -3.05
CA VAL A 66 -3.13 -11.02 -4.32
C VAL A 66 -4.08 -10.44 -5.36
N LEU A 67 -3.60 -10.33 -6.60
CA LEU A 67 -4.38 -9.90 -7.77
C LEU A 67 -4.19 -10.91 -8.89
N GLU A 68 -5.28 -11.38 -9.47
CA GLU A 68 -5.27 -12.33 -10.57
C GLU A 68 -6.31 -11.94 -11.62
N ILE A 69 -6.11 -12.37 -12.86
CA ILE A 69 -7.13 -12.27 -13.91
C ILE A 69 -7.76 -13.65 -14.07
N GLY A 70 -9.06 -13.72 -13.93
CA GLY A 70 -9.79 -14.98 -14.00
C GLY A 70 -11.28 -14.81 -14.27
N ASP A 71 -12.00 -15.90 -14.15
CA ASP A 71 -13.44 -15.93 -14.39
C ASP A 71 -14.22 -15.74 -13.08
N PHE A 72 -15.36 -15.04 -13.16
CA PHE A 72 -16.22 -14.83 -12.01
C PHE A 72 -17.70 -15.16 -12.34
N PRO A 73 -18.43 -15.96 -11.52
CA PRO A 73 -17.91 -16.64 -10.32
C PRO A 73 -16.80 -17.64 -10.67
N ILE A 74 -15.86 -17.86 -9.75
CA ILE A 74 -14.70 -18.76 -9.94
C ILE A 74 -15.18 -20.18 -10.32
N ASN A 75 -16.21 -20.67 -9.63
CA ASN A 75 -16.88 -21.90 -9.98
C ASN A 75 -18.24 -21.57 -10.66
N PRO A 76 -18.56 -22.19 -11.80
CA PRO A 76 -19.84 -21.98 -12.46
C PRO A 76 -21.03 -22.27 -11.53
N ILE A 77 -21.98 -21.33 -11.49
CA ILE A 77 -23.21 -21.46 -10.69
C ILE A 77 -24.38 -21.64 -11.67
N PRO A 78 -25.20 -22.70 -11.54
CA PRO A 78 -26.34 -22.91 -12.40
C PRO A 78 -27.27 -21.68 -12.44
N GLY A 79 -27.58 -21.19 -13.65
CA GLY A 79 -28.44 -20.03 -13.88
C GLY A 79 -27.76 -18.68 -13.71
N ARG A 80 -26.45 -18.63 -13.41
CA ARG A 80 -25.66 -17.41 -13.35
C ARG A 80 -24.63 -17.39 -14.47
N GLU A 81 -24.62 -16.29 -15.23
CA GLU A 81 -23.59 -16.05 -16.27
C GLU A 81 -22.21 -15.91 -15.65
N GLN A 82 -21.22 -16.63 -16.19
CA GLN A 82 -19.82 -16.48 -15.82
C GLN A 82 -19.19 -15.39 -16.68
N LYS A 83 -18.60 -14.39 -16.04
CA LYS A 83 -17.88 -13.31 -16.72
C LYS A 83 -16.39 -13.62 -16.75
N HIS A 84 -15.82 -13.51 -17.95
CA HIS A 84 -14.41 -13.84 -18.19
C HIS A 84 -13.50 -12.64 -17.99
N ASN A 85 -12.21 -12.89 -17.72
CA ASN A 85 -11.15 -11.89 -17.61
C ASN A 85 -11.46 -10.79 -16.58
N GLN A 86 -12.00 -11.17 -15.43
CA GLN A 86 -12.24 -10.25 -14.32
C GLN A 86 -11.00 -10.12 -13.42
N LEU A 87 -10.82 -8.95 -12.83
CA LEU A 87 -9.84 -8.77 -11.75
C LEU A 87 -10.36 -9.46 -10.48
N LEU A 88 -9.68 -10.51 -10.07
CA LEU A 88 -9.91 -11.21 -8.81
C LEU A 88 -9.01 -10.60 -7.74
N MET A 89 -9.63 -9.97 -6.75
CA MET A 89 -8.95 -9.16 -5.74
C MET A 89 -9.02 -9.88 -4.41
N THR A 90 -7.92 -10.46 -3.99
CA THR A 90 -7.84 -11.22 -2.74
C THR A 90 -7.27 -10.36 -1.62
N ARG A 91 -7.95 -10.38 -0.49
CA ARG A 91 -7.54 -9.64 0.71
C ARG A 91 -7.78 -10.46 1.98
N PRO A 92 -6.97 -10.26 3.03
CA PRO A 92 -7.28 -10.77 4.36
C PRO A 92 -8.55 -10.12 4.92
N ALA A 93 -9.39 -10.91 5.55
CA ALA A 93 -10.58 -10.47 6.28
C ALA A 93 -10.51 -10.97 7.72
N PHE A 94 -11.16 -10.26 8.65
CA PHE A 94 -11.32 -10.65 10.07
C PHE A 94 -10.12 -11.38 10.70
N GLY A 95 -9.13 -10.61 11.14
CA GLY A 95 -8.01 -11.12 11.96
C GLY A 95 -6.98 -11.98 11.24
N GLY A 96 -6.96 -11.95 9.89
CA GLY A 96 -5.94 -12.64 9.10
C GLY A 96 -6.22 -14.11 8.79
N ASN A 97 -7.21 -14.73 9.45
CA ASN A 97 -7.53 -16.16 9.27
C ASN A 97 -8.52 -16.44 8.14
N THR A 98 -9.14 -15.40 7.59
CA THR A 98 -10.10 -15.52 6.50
C THR A 98 -9.61 -14.71 5.32
N ILE A 99 -9.60 -15.33 4.14
CA ILE A 99 -9.22 -14.69 2.88
C ILE A 99 -10.51 -14.54 2.06
N ALA A 100 -10.72 -13.34 1.50
CA ALA A 100 -11.85 -13.06 0.63
C ALA A 100 -11.34 -12.67 -0.77
N THR A 101 -11.79 -13.39 -1.79
CA THR A 101 -11.58 -13.01 -3.20
C THR A 101 -12.84 -12.31 -3.71
N ILE A 102 -12.68 -11.09 -4.18
CA ILE A 102 -13.75 -10.17 -4.57
C ILE A 102 -13.56 -9.80 -6.04
N ALA A 103 -14.65 -9.63 -6.77
CA ALA A 103 -14.65 -9.13 -8.14
C ALA A 103 -15.67 -8.01 -8.31
N CYS A 104 -15.45 -7.14 -9.30
CA CYS A 104 -16.37 -6.08 -9.68
C CYS A 104 -16.76 -6.25 -11.16
N PRO A 105 -17.66 -7.21 -11.49
CA PRO A 105 -17.89 -7.62 -12.87
C PRO A 105 -18.71 -6.61 -13.70
N ASP A 106 -19.49 -5.74 -13.04
CA ASP A 106 -20.51 -4.92 -13.71
C ASP A 106 -20.12 -3.45 -13.89
N HIS A 107 -19.06 -2.99 -13.22
CA HIS A 107 -18.61 -1.60 -13.27
C HIS A 107 -17.13 -1.49 -13.67
N ARG A 108 -16.77 -0.32 -14.22
CA ARG A 108 -15.39 0.00 -14.64
C ARG A 108 -14.96 1.39 -14.15
N PRO A 109 -13.67 1.55 -13.88
CA PRO A 109 -12.65 0.50 -13.77
C PRO A 109 -12.91 -0.47 -12.60
N GLN A 110 -12.38 -1.69 -12.66
CA GLN A 110 -12.27 -2.57 -11.51
C GLN A 110 -11.15 -2.04 -10.64
N MET A 111 -11.43 -1.65 -9.39
CA MET A 111 -10.46 -0.94 -8.56
C MET A 111 -10.00 -1.74 -7.37
N ALA A 112 -8.69 -1.65 -7.07
CA ALA A 112 -8.10 -2.18 -5.85
C ALA A 112 -7.10 -1.20 -5.25
N THR A 113 -7.04 -1.13 -3.92
CA THR A 113 -5.82 -0.68 -3.27
C THR A 113 -4.97 -1.90 -2.92
N VAL A 114 -3.67 -1.81 -3.20
CA VAL A 114 -2.72 -2.92 -3.05
C VAL A 114 -1.80 -2.63 -1.89
N ARG A 115 -1.68 -3.58 -0.95
CA ARG A 115 -0.79 -3.44 0.19
C ARG A 115 0.66 -3.31 -0.29
N ALA A 116 1.40 -2.37 0.28
CA ALA A 116 2.80 -2.20 -0.04
C ALA A 116 3.63 -3.40 0.45
N GLY A 117 4.66 -3.78 -0.32
CA GLY A 117 5.60 -4.83 0.05
C GLY A 117 5.11 -6.29 -0.17
N VAL A 118 3.85 -6.53 -0.55
CA VAL A 118 3.32 -7.90 -0.71
C VAL A 118 3.56 -8.51 -2.10
N MET A 119 3.89 -7.69 -3.10
CA MET A 119 4.16 -8.19 -4.46
C MET A 119 5.60 -7.90 -4.85
N GLN A 120 6.22 -8.85 -5.53
CA GLN A 120 7.57 -8.66 -6.07
C GLN A 120 7.57 -7.63 -7.20
N LYS A 121 8.58 -6.75 -7.16
CA LYS A 121 8.80 -5.79 -8.24
C LYS A 121 9.25 -6.53 -9.49
N ALA A 122 8.58 -6.25 -10.61
CA ALA A 122 8.98 -6.82 -11.89
C ALA A 122 10.35 -6.29 -12.34
N GLU A 123 11.11 -7.14 -13.02
CA GLU A 123 12.38 -6.75 -13.64
C GLU A 123 12.17 -5.64 -14.68
N PRO A 124 12.99 -4.59 -14.67
CA PRO A 124 12.91 -3.53 -15.65
C PRO A 124 13.22 -4.04 -17.07
N LYS A 125 12.36 -3.75 -18.03
CA LYS A 125 12.62 -4.04 -19.43
C LYS A 125 13.61 -3.00 -20.00
N ALA A 126 14.83 -3.43 -20.29
CA ALA A 126 15.85 -2.56 -20.84
C ALA A 126 15.41 -1.95 -22.18
N GLY A 127 15.63 -0.65 -22.36
CA GLY A 127 15.30 0.07 -23.60
C GLY A 127 13.81 0.41 -23.80
N ALA A 128 12.93 0.05 -22.87
CA ALA A 128 11.52 0.42 -22.92
C ALA A 128 11.37 1.94 -22.79
N LYS A 129 10.59 2.54 -23.70
CA LYS A 129 10.23 3.97 -23.68
C LYS A 129 8.72 4.09 -23.57
N ALA A 130 8.25 4.91 -22.63
CA ALA A 130 6.84 5.22 -22.49
C ALA A 130 6.47 6.47 -23.33
N GLU A 131 5.27 6.49 -23.87
CA GLU A 131 4.65 7.70 -24.40
C GLU A 131 4.22 8.58 -23.22
N VAL A 132 4.70 9.83 -23.17
CA VAL A 132 4.32 10.78 -22.12
C VAL A 132 3.22 11.70 -22.64
N ILE A 133 2.11 11.75 -21.95
CA ILE A 133 0.92 12.54 -22.30
C ILE A 133 0.66 13.53 -21.18
N ASN A 134 0.76 14.83 -21.46
CA ASN A 134 0.32 15.87 -20.53
C ASN A 134 -1.19 16.02 -20.58
N PHE A 135 -1.82 16.01 -19.41
CA PHE A 135 -3.27 16.08 -19.28
C PHE A 135 -3.66 17.23 -18.34
N ASP A 136 -4.47 18.15 -18.85
CA ASP A 136 -5.07 19.25 -18.09
C ASP A 136 -6.38 18.79 -17.46
N ALA A 137 -6.42 18.65 -16.13
CA ALA A 137 -7.57 18.21 -15.35
C ALA A 137 -8.51 19.37 -14.92
N LYS A 138 -8.20 20.63 -15.26
CA LYS A 138 -9.01 21.82 -14.97
C LYS A 138 -9.42 21.96 -13.50
N LEU A 139 -8.43 22.02 -12.61
CA LEU A 139 -8.61 21.94 -11.15
C LEU A 139 -9.20 23.19 -10.49
N GLU A 140 -9.29 24.33 -11.17
CA GLU A 140 -9.69 25.63 -10.64
C GLU A 140 -11.02 25.64 -9.85
N LYS A 141 -11.92 24.71 -10.12
CA LYS A 141 -13.23 24.61 -9.46
C LYS A 141 -13.22 23.88 -8.12
N ASN A 142 -12.15 23.13 -7.79
CA ASN A 142 -12.13 22.19 -6.67
C ASN A 142 -11.19 22.55 -5.52
N SER A 143 -10.42 23.61 -5.65
CA SER A 143 -9.44 24.05 -4.64
C SER A 143 -10.05 24.75 -3.41
N LYS A 144 -11.36 24.99 -3.39
CA LYS A 144 -12.01 25.91 -2.45
C LYS A 144 -12.41 25.32 -1.09
N TYR A 145 -12.33 24.00 -0.92
CA TYR A 145 -12.90 23.35 0.29
C TYR A 145 -11.91 23.15 1.43
N VAL A 146 -10.64 23.06 1.14
CA VAL A 146 -9.58 22.83 2.14
C VAL A 146 -8.39 23.71 1.80
N GLU A 147 -7.97 24.53 2.76
CA GLU A 147 -6.76 25.35 2.68
C GLU A 147 -5.68 24.76 3.61
N ILE A 148 -4.48 24.55 3.08
CA ILE A 148 -3.35 24.07 3.87
C ILE A 148 -2.73 25.27 4.58
N GLN A 149 -2.82 25.29 5.90
CA GLN A 149 -2.24 26.37 6.71
C GLN A 149 -0.75 26.18 6.91
N GLU A 150 -0.31 24.95 7.16
CA GLU A 150 1.08 24.64 7.42
C GLU A 150 1.38 23.17 7.08
N VAL A 151 2.58 22.89 6.58
CA VAL A 151 3.11 21.54 6.35
C VAL A 151 4.30 21.32 7.28
N ILE A 152 4.09 20.53 8.33
CA ILE A 152 5.16 20.17 9.28
C ILE A 152 5.81 18.88 8.78
N LYS A 153 7.04 18.97 8.29
CA LYS A 153 7.82 17.79 7.88
C LYS A 153 8.63 17.27 9.06
N SER A 154 8.44 16.02 9.43
CA SER A 154 9.36 15.32 10.33
C SER A 154 10.66 15.06 9.58
N VAL A 155 11.76 15.62 10.06
CA VAL A 155 13.11 15.35 9.52
C VAL A 155 13.64 14.12 10.24
N THR A 156 13.22 12.93 9.81
CA THR A 156 13.84 11.67 10.22
C THR A 156 14.69 11.18 9.05
N GLU A 157 16.01 11.29 9.17
CA GLU A 157 17.00 10.70 8.25
C GLU A 157 17.12 9.16 8.42
N THR A 158 16.03 8.50 8.75
CA THR A 158 16.06 7.04 8.97
C THR A 158 15.64 6.32 7.69
N VAL A 159 16.41 5.29 7.31
CA VAL A 159 16.05 4.38 6.22
C VAL A 159 14.70 3.75 6.50
N ASP A 160 13.82 3.70 5.48
CA ASP A 160 12.54 3.03 5.63
C ASP A 160 12.76 1.52 5.82
N ILE A 161 12.23 0.97 6.91
CA ILE A 161 12.34 -0.47 7.20
C ILE A 161 11.73 -1.37 6.12
N MET A 162 10.87 -0.83 5.26
CA MET A 162 10.29 -1.57 4.13
C MET A 162 11.32 -1.87 3.02
N ASP A 163 12.37 -1.07 2.92
CA ASP A 163 13.44 -1.23 1.93
C ASP A 163 14.65 -2.00 2.49
N ALA A 164 14.65 -2.32 3.78
CA ALA A 164 15.74 -2.99 4.45
C ALA A 164 15.85 -4.47 4.04
N LYS A 165 17.05 -4.93 3.72
CA LYS A 165 17.33 -6.34 3.39
C LYS A 165 17.43 -7.22 4.64
N ILE A 166 17.87 -6.66 5.74
CA ILE A 166 18.01 -7.34 7.03
C ILE A 166 17.30 -6.50 8.08
N LEU A 167 16.39 -7.13 8.84
CA LEU A 167 15.69 -6.50 9.94
C LEU A 167 15.98 -7.22 11.26
N VAL A 168 16.36 -6.44 12.26
CA VAL A 168 16.51 -6.89 13.65
C VAL A 168 15.36 -6.31 14.46
N SER A 169 14.34 -7.12 14.69
CA SER A 169 13.10 -6.67 15.30
C SER A 169 12.99 -7.07 16.76
N GLY A 170 12.71 -6.08 17.62
CA GLY A 170 12.54 -6.26 19.04
C GLY A 170 11.07 -6.28 19.47
N GLY A 171 10.75 -7.18 20.41
CA GLY A 171 9.46 -7.20 21.10
C GLY A 171 9.57 -6.75 22.54
N ARG A 172 8.44 -6.81 23.27
CA ARG A 172 8.40 -6.48 24.71
C ARG A 172 9.33 -7.36 25.56
N GLY A 173 9.70 -8.56 25.09
CA GLY A 173 10.63 -9.47 25.75
C GLY A 173 12.08 -8.96 25.82
N VAL A 174 12.42 -7.90 25.07
CA VAL A 174 13.70 -7.18 25.19
C VAL A 174 13.84 -6.51 26.58
N GLY A 175 12.71 -6.20 27.22
CA GLY A 175 12.64 -5.79 28.63
C GLY A 175 12.61 -4.28 28.85
N SER A 176 13.44 -3.50 28.18
CA SER A 176 13.47 -2.03 28.30
C SER A 176 13.96 -1.35 27.01
N ALA A 177 13.79 -0.02 26.94
CA ALA A 177 14.30 0.78 25.82
C ALA A 177 15.83 0.73 25.72
N GLU A 178 16.53 0.73 26.84
CA GLU A 178 18.00 0.71 26.90
C GLU A 178 18.57 -0.56 26.26
N ASN A 179 17.88 -1.68 26.41
CA ASN A 179 18.30 -2.97 25.84
C ASN A 179 18.19 -3.01 24.30
N PHE A 180 17.45 -2.09 23.68
CA PHE A 180 17.43 -1.95 22.23
C PHE A 180 18.79 -1.61 21.64
N LYS A 181 19.70 -1.06 22.45
CA LYS A 181 21.09 -0.85 22.02
C LYS A 181 21.76 -2.13 21.53
N LEU A 182 21.44 -3.29 22.12
CA LEU A 182 21.96 -4.59 21.64
C LEU A 182 21.45 -4.95 20.26
N LEU A 183 20.19 -4.57 19.95
CA LEU A 183 19.59 -4.82 18.64
C LEU A 183 20.15 -3.84 17.59
N GLU A 184 20.41 -2.60 17.99
CA GLU A 184 21.06 -1.59 17.15
C GLU A 184 22.48 -2.03 16.78
N ASP A 185 23.27 -2.47 17.75
CA ASP A 185 24.63 -2.96 17.52
C ASP A 185 24.63 -4.20 16.60
N LEU A 186 23.65 -5.10 16.75
CA LEU A 186 23.49 -6.25 15.87
C LEU A 186 23.08 -5.83 14.46
N ALA A 187 22.14 -4.90 14.33
CA ALA A 187 21.68 -4.39 13.03
C ALA A 187 22.84 -3.69 12.29
N GLU A 188 23.62 -2.86 12.99
CA GLU A 188 24.80 -2.20 12.43
C GLU A 188 25.84 -3.22 11.94
N ALA A 189 26.13 -4.24 12.75
CA ALA A 189 27.09 -5.29 12.40
C ALA A 189 26.68 -6.10 11.17
N LEU A 190 25.36 -6.23 10.92
CA LEU A 190 24.78 -6.95 9.78
C LEU A 190 24.50 -6.06 8.57
N GLY A 191 24.64 -4.75 8.69
CA GLY A 191 24.21 -3.78 7.68
C GLY A 191 22.69 -3.76 7.48
N GLY A 192 21.94 -3.98 8.56
CA GLY A 192 20.48 -4.00 8.59
C GLY A 192 19.89 -2.84 9.37
N GLU A 193 18.57 -2.88 9.55
CA GLU A 193 17.79 -1.86 10.27
C GLU A 193 17.08 -2.45 11.49
N VAL A 194 16.83 -1.59 12.49
CA VAL A 194 16.07 -1.99 13.69
C VAL A 194 14.58 -1.78 13.43
N ALA A 195 13.78 -2.78 13.79
CA ALA A 195 12.32 -2.74 13.78
C ALA A 195 11.75 -3.18 15.13
N CYS A 196 10.43 -3.10 15.27
CA CYS A 196 9.81 -3.52 16.51
C CYS A 196 8.37 -3.99 16.37
N SER A 197 7.88 -4.68 17.39
CA SER A 197 6.45 -5.00 17.51
C SER A 197 5.66 -3.84 18.13
N ARG A 198 4.33 -3.83 17.94
CA ARG A 198 3.44 -2.82 18.49
C ARG A 198 3.60 -2.58 19.99
N ALA A 199 3.84 -3.61 20.77
CA ALA A 199 4.01 -3.45 22.21
C ALA A 199 5.21 -2.54 22.59
N VAL A 200 6.21 -2.43 21.73
CA VAL A 200 7.37 -1.54 21.90
C VAL A 200 7.00 -0.09 21.63
N THR A 201 6.25 0.16 20.57
CA THR A 201 5.77 1.52 20.23
C THR A 201 4.72 2.01 21.23
N ASP A 202 3.81 1.14 21.68
CA ASP A 202 2.83 1.47 22.72
C ASP A 202 3.50 1.87 24.05
N ASN A 203 4.69 1.31 24.35
CA ASN A 203 5.53 1.68 25.50
C ASN A 203 6.42 2.91 25.24
N GLY A 204 6.43 3.47 24.04
CA GLY A 204 7.26 4.61 23.67
C GLY A 204 8.77 4.31 23.59
N TRP A 205 9.18 3.02 23.45
CA TRP A 205 10.60 2.65 23.35
C TRP A 205 11.20 2.94 21.99
N LEU A 206 10.39 2.77 20.92
CA LEU A 206 10.73 3.15 19.54
C LEU A 206 9.55 3.87 18.87
N PRO A 207 9.82 4.70 17.84
CA PRO A 207 8.79 5.41 17.12
C PRO A 207 7.96 4.47 16.24
N VAL A 208 6.74 4.90 15.88
CA VAL A 208 5.74 4.10 15.16
C VAL A 208 6.17 3.71 13.75
N ASP A 209 7.03 4.49 13.11
CA ASP A 209 7.59 4.20 11.78
C ASP A 209 8.52 2.98 11.76
N ARG A 210 8.94 2.48 12.94
CA ARG A 210 9.69 1.23 13.12
C ARG A 210 8.80 0.02 13.44
N GLN A 211 7.49 0.21 13.54
CA GLN A 211 6.56 -0.88 13.88
C GLN A 211 6.30 -1.80 12.69
N VAL A 212 6.47 -3.10 12.89
CA VAL A 212 6.07 -4.17 11.95
C VAL A 212 4.82 -4.87 12.45
N GLY A 213 3.89 -5.14 11.55
CA GLY A 213 2.65 -5.86 11.84
C GLY A 213 1.44 -5.29 11.10
N GLN A 214 0.28 -5.87 11.36
CA GLN A 214 -0.99 -5.53 10.69
C GLN A 214 -1.36 -4.03 10.79
N THR A 215 -1.01 -3.37 11.90
CA THR A 215 -1.25 -1.94 12.14
C THR A 215 0.00 -1.07 11.93
N GLY A 216 1.12 -1.69 11.59
CA GLY A 216 2.38 -1.04 11.25
C GLY A 216 2.73 -1.22 9.79
N LYS A 217 4.03 -1.33 9.52
CA LYS A 217 4.55 -1.61 8.18
C LYS A 217 4.54 -3.11 7.90
N THR A 218 4.26 -3.47 6.65
CA THR A 218 4.51 -4.82 6.13
C THR A 218 5.87 -4.80 5.46
N VAL A 219 6.74 -5.74 5.85
CA VAL A 219 8.13 -5.82 5.42
C VAL A 219 8.43 -7.19 4.79
N ARG A 220 9.40 -7.22 3.89
CA ARG A 220 9.86 -8.44 3.23
C ARG A 220 11.38 -8.45 3.11
N PRO A 221 12.12 -8.47 4.23
CA PRO A 221 13.57 -8.58 4.22
C PRO A 221 14.01 -9.98 3.81
N GLN A 222 15.26 -10.12 3.39
CA GLN A 222 15.91 -11.41 3.17
C GLN A 222 16.15 -12.16 4.48
N VAL A 223 16.33 -11.43 5.60
CA VAL A 223 16.49 -12.03 6.93
C VAL A 223 15.75 -11.17 7.94
N TYR A 224 14.91 -11.82 8.75
CA TYR A 224 14.19 -11.20 9.85
C TYR A 224 14.54 -11.84 11.19
N PHE A 225 15.21 -11.10 12.06
CA PHE A 225 15.50 -11.53 13.44
C PHE A 225 14.37 -11.08 14.37
N ALA A 226 13.64 -12.02 14.95
CA ALA A 226 12.54 -11.75 15.88
C ALA A 226 13.01 -11.98 17.32
N ILE A 227 13.40 -10.91 18.04
CA ILE A 227 14.00 -10.97 19.37
C ILE A 227 12.98 -10.51 20.42
N GLY A 228 12.63 -11.39 21.35
CA GLY A 228 11.66 -11.07 22.41
C GLY A 228 10.24 -10.79 21.89
N ILE A 229 9.90 -11.32 20.73
CA ILE A 229 8.59 -11.21 20.07
C ILE A 229 7.78 -12.48 20.33
N SER A 230 6.51 -12.33 20.68
CA SER A 230 5.62 -13.47 21.04
C SER A 230 5.08 -14.26 19.84
N GLY A 231 5.26 -13.78 18.61
CA GLY A 231 4.70 -14.44 17.42
C GLY A 231 3.18 -14.28 17.27
N ALA A 232 2.60 -13.21 17.85
CA ALA A 232 1.19 -12.92 17.65
C ALA A 232 0.88 -12.74 16.15
N ILE A 233 -0.26 -13.26 15.70
CA ILE A 233 -0.66 -13.24 14.27
C ILE A 233 -0.66 -11.84 13.66
N GLN A 234 -0.95 -10.82 14.48
CA GLN A 234 -0.93 -9.42 14.04
C GLN A 234 0.48 -8.92 13.71
N HIS A 235 1.51 -9.49 14.34
CA HIS A 235 2.90 -9.19 14.02
C HIS A 235 3.37 -10.02 12.81
N VAL A 236 3.06 -11.31 12.83
CA VAL A 236 3.41 -12.26 11.76
C VAL A 236 2.87 -11.78 10.41
N ALA A 237 1.62 -11.31 10.35
CA ALA A 237 1.02 -10.75 9.13
C ALA A 237 1.79 -9.56 8.51
N GLY A 238 2.71 -8.95 9.26
CA GLY A 238 3.57 -7.88 8.74
C GLY A 238 4.94 -8.36 8.26
N MET A 239 5.30 -9.63 8.44
CA MET A 239 6.64 -10.13 8.10
C MET A 239 6.64 -11.56 7.53
N GLU A 240 5.49 -12.22 7.40
CA GLU A 240 5.37 -13.62 6.96
C GLU A 240 5.95 -13.92 5.57
N GLU A 241 6.11 -12.90 4.73
CA GLU A 241 6.70 -12.98 3.39
C GLU A 241 8.24 -12.78 3.41
N SER A 242 8.86 -12.74 4.60
CA SER A 242 10.33 -12.70 4.73
C SER A 242 10.92 -14.05 4.30
N ASP A 243 12.11 -14.05 3.67
CA ASP A 243 12.81 -15.26 3.23
C ASP A 243 13.46 -15.99 4.40
#